data_c09222b56182cde0cd9904f5550b9c1a
#
_entry.id   c09222b56182cde0cd9904f5550b9c1a
#
_cell.length_a   1.000
_cell.length_b   1.000
_cell.length_c   1.000
_cell.angle_alpha   90.00
_cell.angle_beta   90.00
_cell.angle_gamma   90.00
#
_symmetry.space_group_name_H-M   'P 1'
#
loop_
_entity.id
_entity.type
_entity.pdbx_description
1 polymer ?
#
loop_
_entity_poly.entity_id
_entity_poly.type
_entity_poly.pdbx_seq_one_letter_code
_entity_poly.pdbx_strand_id
1 'polypeptide(L)'
;MSSSLPPTIWAERRIDWGQQTHVMGIVNVTPDSFAGDGLLEDTLTQEAAVERAVTQAQRFVAEGASMIDVGGESTRPQFSSISAEEELARVLPVVRALYDALPREVMISIDTYKAEVARQALDAGACIINDIWALRRDPAMAALASERGVPIVLMANMRGYHKREIVSDVLRFLAGSIDLALAAGVAWERIIVDPGIGFGTTPTENLTLLHRLGELRALGRPILLGTSRKSTIGLVLGGVPPSERREGTAATVALGIAQGADIVRVHDVREMVLVAKMSDAVVRGHFSTSII
;
A
#
# COMPACT_ATOMS: atom_id res chain seq x y z
N MET A 1 -15.98 13.16 -18.32
CA MET A 1 -16.01 11.76 -18.80
C MET A 1 -14.89 11.02 -18.08
N SER A 2 -15.22 10.16 -17.13
CA SER A 2 -14.24 9.31 -16.46
C SER A 2 -13.81 8.23 -17.47
N SER A 3 -12.59 8.31 -18.01
CA SER A 3 -12.00 7.18 -18.71
C SER A 3 -11.81 6.08 -17.68
N SER A 4 -12.67 5.06 -17.69
CA SER A 4 -12.50 3.91 -16.82
C SER A 4 -11.19 3.23 -17.20
N LEU A 5 -10.28 3.07 -16.21
CA LEU A 5 -9.10 2.26 -16.40
C LEU A 5 -9.51 0.82 -16.76
N PRO A 6 -8.75 0.11 -17.62
CA PRO A 6 -9.01 -1.30 -17.86
C PRO A 6 -8.88 -2.09 -16.56
N PRO A 7 -9.70 -3.12 -16.34
CA PRO A 7 -9.62 -3.93 -15.12
C PRO A 7 -8.25 -4.62 -15.03
N THR A 8 -7.77 -4.80 -13.81
CA THR A 8 -6.63 -5.68 -13.54
C THR A 8 -7.13 -7.11 -13.36
N ILE A 9 -6.65 -8.03 -14.20
CA ILE A 9 -7.06 -9.44 -14.20
C ILE A 9 -5.80 -10.31 -14.07
N TRP A 10 -5.80 -11.23 -13.10
CA TRP A 10 -4.75 -12.23 -12.94
C TRP A 10 -5.28 -13.48 -12.21
N ALA A 11 -4.84 -14.64 -12.64
CA ALA A 11 -5.40 -15.92 -12.18
C ALA A 11 -6.95 -15.87 -12.21
N GLU A 12 -7.61 -16.17 -11.10
CA GLU A 12 -9.07 -16.10 -10.94
C GLU A 12 -9.57 -14.80 -10.31
N ARG A 13 -8.72 -13.75 -10.27
CA ARG A 13 -8.98 -12.48 -9.59
C ARG A 13 -9.21 -11.36 -10.59
N ARG A 14 -10.03 -10.38 -10.17
CA ARG A 14 -10.34 -9.19 -10.95
C ARG A 14 -10.52 -7.99 -10.04
N ILE A 15 -9.97 -6.86 -10.44
CA ILE A 15 -10.24 -5.55 -9.84
C ILE A 15 -10.79 -4.64 -10.95
N ASP A 16 -11.97 -4.11 -10.73
CA ASP A 16 -12.57 -3.09 -11.58
C ASP A 16 -12.30 -1.71 -10.96
N TRP A 17 -11.59 -0.87 -11.71
CA TRP A 17 -11.19 0.46 -11.24
C TRP A 17 -12.27 1.52 -11.46
N GLY A 18 -12.27 2.55 -10.62
CA GLY A 18 -13.13 3.71 -10.78
C GLY A 18 -14.56 3.55 -10.25
N GLN A 19 -14.97 2.37 -9.80
CA GLN A 19 -16.30 2.14 -9.21
C GLN A 19 -16.32 2.39 -7.70
N GLN A 20 -15.29 1.93 -7.01
CA GLN A 20 -15.11 2.12 -5.58
C GLN A 20 -13.63 2.25 -5.25
N THR A 21 -13.35 2.83 -4.09
CA THR A 21 -12.00 2.85 -3.52
C THR A 21 -11.75 1.58 -2.72
N HIS A 22 -10.64 0.90 -3.02
CA HIS A 22 -10.20 -0.27 -2.28
C HIS A 22 -9.45 0.16 -1.01
N VAL A 23 -9.81 -0.44 0.13
CA VAL A 23 -9.09 -0.19 1.39
C VAL A 23 -8.11 -1.33 1.64
N MET A 24 -6.83 -0.98 1.77
CA MET A 24 -5.73 -1.88 2.05
C MET A 24 -5.29 -1.70 3.52
N GLY A 25 -5.54 -2.71 4.35
CA GLY A 25 -5.13 -2.72 5.76
C GLY A 25 -3.66 -3.09 5.92
N ILE A 26 -2.94 -2.35 6.77
CA ILE A 26 -1.50 -2.54 7.02
C ILE A 26 -1.31 -3.55 8.15
N VAL A 27 -0.58 -4.63 7.88
CA VAL A 27 -0.12 -5.61 8.88
C VAL A 27 1.40 -5.64 8.88
N ASN A 28 1.99 -4.87 9.80
CA ASN A 28 3.44 -4.84 9.96
C ASN A 28 3.90 -5.95 10.90
N VAL A 29 4.75 -6.84 10.41
CA VAL A 29 5.35 -7.96 11.17
C VAL A 29 6.77 -7.57 11.60
N THR A 30 6.88 -6.41 12.25
CA THR A 30 8.15 -5.92 12.78
C THR A 30 8.12 -5.97 14.31
N PRO A 31 9.26 -6.14 15.01
CA PRO A 31 9.30 -6.18 16.47
C PRO A 31 8.58 -5.02 17.14
N ASP A 32 8.66 -3.82 16.54
CA ASP A 32 8.06 -2.59 17.07
C ASP A 32 6.55 -2.47 16.81
N SER A 33 5.99 -3.23 15.86
CA SER A 33 4.58 -3.08 15.43
C SER A 33 3.62 -3.78 16.37
N PHE A 34 4.10 -4.74 17.14
CA PHE A 34 3.32 -5.49 18.12
C PHE A 34 3.38 -4.84 19.50
N ALA A 35 4.29 -3.91 19.73
CA ALA A 35 4.30 -3.02 20.88
C ALA A 35 3.36 -1.82 20.59
N GLY A 36 2.07 -2.06 20.62
CA GLY A 36 1.08 -0.98 20.70
C GLY A 36 1.34 -0.23 22.00
N ASP A 37 1.79 1.03 21.89
CA ASP A 37 1.95 1.98 22.99
C ASP A 37 2.73 1.45 24.23
N GLY A 38 4.03 1.22 24.03
CA GLY A 38 5.06 1.27 25.08
C GLY A 38 4.73 0.59 26.40
N LEU A 39 4.85 -0.75 26.44
CA LEU A 39 5.29 -1.50 27.62
C LEU A 39 5.74 -2.89 27.15
N LEU A 40 7.07 -3.07 27.12
CA LEU A 40 7.80 -4.34 27.31
C LEU A 40 7.10 -5.64 26.88
N GLU A 41 7.34 -6.11 25.67
CA GLU A 41 7.35 -7.55 25.43
C GLU A 41 8.37 -7.91 24.33
N ASP A 42 9.64 -7.94 24.70
CA ASP A 42 10.73 -8.62 23.96
C ASP A 42 10.56 -10.15 23.94
N THR A 43 9.37 -10.67 24.30
CA THR A 43 9.10 -12.10 24.53
C THR A 43 7.92 -12.67 23.76
N LEU A 44 7.44 -12.00 22.71
CA LEU A 44 6.42 -12.63 21.85
C LEU A 44 7.05 -13.76 21.05
N THR A 45 6.51 -14.97 21.25
CA THR A 45 6.87 -16.09 20.37
C THR A 45 6.40 -15.80 18.94
N GLN A 46 7.02 -16.42 17.97
CA GLN A 46 6.63 -16.29 16.56
C GLN A 46 5.15 -16.67 16.36
N GLU A 47 4.68 -17.70 17.06
CA GLU A 47 3.28 -18.15 17.01
C GLU A 47 2.32 -17.04 17.48
N ALA A 48 2.63 -16.38 18.60
CA ALA A 48 1.80 -15.28 19.11
C ALA A 48 1.79 -14.06 18.16
N ALA A 49 2.90 -13.79 17.47
CA ALA A 49 2.96 -12.74 16.46
C ALA A 49 2.07 -13.07 15.25
N VAL A 50 2.10 -14.33 14.79
CA VAL A 50 1.23 -14.81 13.70
C VAL A 50 -0.24 -14.73 14.09
N GLU A 51 -0.61 -15.18 15.29
CA GLU A 51 -1.99 -15.14 15.79
C GLU A 51 -2.52 -13.69 15.87
N ARG A 52 -1.72 -12.76 16.37
CA ARG A 52 -2.07 -11.33 16.40
C ARG A 52 -2.26 -10.75 14.98
N ALA A 53 -1.37 -11.10 14.05
CA ALA A 53 -1.47 -10.65 12.66
C ALA A 53 -2.75 -11.19 11.98
N VAL A 54 -3.09 -12.46 12.20
CA VAL A 54 -4.32 -13.09 11.68
C VAL A 54 -5.55 -12.41 12.28
N THR A 55 -5.58 -12.24 13.62
CA THR A 55 -6.69 -11.58 14.31
C THR A 55 -6.89 -10.15 13.80
N GLN A 56 -5.80 -9.40 13.61
CA GLN A 56 -5.86 -8.05 13.05
C GLN A 56 -6.40 -8.03 11.63
N ALA A 57 -5.92 -8.93 10.77
CA ALA A 57 -6.36 -9.02 9.39
C ALA A 57 -7.83 -9.44 9.26
N GLN A 58 -8.28 -10.42 10.06
CA GLN A 58 -9.69 -10.82 10.11
C GLN A 58 -10.59 -9.67 10.55
N ARG A 59 -10.17 -8.89 11.56
CA ARG A 59 -10.86 -7.66 11.95
C ARG A 59 -10.93 -6.67 10.80
N PHE A 60 -9.82 -6.41 10.11
CA PHE A 60 -9.78 -5.49 8.98
C PHE A 60 -10.72 -5.92 7.84
N VAL A 61 -10.78 -7.21 7.56
CA VAL A 61 -11.71 -7.77 6.56
C VAL A 61 -13.16 -7.59 7.00
N ALA A 62 -13.47 -7.88 8.26
CA ALA A 62 -14.81 -7.66 8.83
C ALA A 62 -15.22 -6.17 8.83
N GLU A 63 -14.23 -5.26 8.95
CA GLU A 63 -14.42 -3.81 8.85
C GLU A 63 -14.53 -3.31 7.40
N GLY A 64 -14.27 -4.16 6.39
CA GLY A 64 -14.45 -3.86 4.96
C GLY A 64 -13.17 -3.64 4.16
N ALA A 65 -12.00 -4.03 4.67
CA ALA A 65 -10.79 -4.07 3.85
C ALA A 65 -10.92 -5.16 2.76
N SER A 66 -10.55 -4.83 1.54
CA SER A 66 -10.45 -5.78 0.42
C SER A 66 -9.04 -6.29 0.18
N MET A 67 -8.05 -5.64 0.80
CA MET A 67 -6.63 -5.97 0.68
C MET A 67 -5.96 -5.94 2.05
N ILE A 68 -5.00 -6.83 2.27
CA ILE A 68 -4.13 -6.87 3.45
C ILE A 68 -2.69 -6.79 2.97
N ASP A 69 -1.94 -5.80 3.44
CA ASP A 69 -0.54 -5.59 3.05
C ASP A 69 0.40 -5.98 4.19
N VAL A 70 1.21 -7.01 3.95
CA VAL A 70 2.11 -7.61 4.95
C VAL A 70 3.53 -7.11 4.72
N GLY A 71 4.12 -6.46 5.73
CA GLY A 71 5.50 -5.98 5.68
C GLY A 71 6.35 -6.48 6.84
N GLY A 72 7.56 -6.98 6.55
CA GLY A 72 8.52 -7.50 7.54
C GLY A 72 9.67 -6.56 7.88
N GLU A 73 9.86 -5.51 7.09
CA GLU A 73 10.92 -4.52 7.27
C GLU A 73 10.33 -3.13 7.57
N SER A 74 10.86 -2.46 8.61
CA SER A 74 10.48 -1.09 8.88
C SER A 74 11.14 -0.14 7.88
N THR A 75 10.33 0.63 7.17
CA THR A 75 10.81 1.60 6.16
C THR A 75 11.08 3.00 6.74
N ARG A 76 11.00 3.17 8.07
CA ARG A 76 11.29 4.44 8.75
C ARG A 76 12.79 4.78 8.64
N PRO A 77 13.16 6.07 8.52
CA PRO A 77 14.56 6.48 8.28
C PRO A 77 15.58 6.00 9.32
N GLN A 78 15.15 5.73 10.55
CA GLN A 78 16.03 5.29 11.65
C GLN A 78 16.32 3.79 11.69
N PHE A 79 15.67 3.00 10.84
CA PHE A 79 15.87 1.55 10.84
C PHE A 79 16.84 1.13 9.72
N SER A 80 17.71 0.18 10.06
CA SER A 80 18.59 -0.47 9.07
C SER A 80 17.81 -1.51 8.27
N SER A 81 18.23 -1.73 7.04
CA SER A 81 17.74 -2.86 6.24
C SER A 81 18.11 -4.18 6.90
N ILE A 82 17.19 -5.13 6.84
CA ILE A 82 17.38 -6.51 7.32
C ILE A 82 17.70 -7.44 6.15
N SER A 83 18.26 -8.63 6.42
CA SER A 83 18.50 -9.63 5.38
C SER A 83 17.18 -10.20 4.83
N ALA A 84 17.25 -10.81 3.65
CA ALA A 84 16.07 -11.50 3.10
C ALA A 84 15.62 -12.67 3.98
N GLU A 85 16.58 -13.39 4.59
CA GLU A 85 16.29 -14.51 5.50
C GLU A 85 15.54 -14.04 6.74
N GLU A 86 15.97 -12.92 7.33
CA GLU A 86 15.30 -12.32 8.49
C GLU A 86 13.89 -11.83 8.15
N GLU A 87 13.71 -11.19 6.99
CA GLU A 87 12.40 -10.75 6.53
C GLU A 87 11.48 -11.93 6.25
N LEU A 88 11.98 -12.99 5.58
CA LEU A 88 11.26 -14.23 5.35
C LEU A 88 10.81 -14.90 6.64
N ALA A 89 11.69 -14.99 7.63
CA ALA A 89 11.35 -15.57 8.93
C ALA A 89 10.16 -14.85 9.59
N ARG A 90 10.01 -13.55 9.35
CA ARG A 90 8.90 -12.75 9.86
C ARG A 90 7.62 -12.93 9.03
N VAL A 91 7.69 -12.77 7.71
CA VAL A 91 6.50 -12.61 6.87
C VAL A 91 5.88 -13.95 6.42
N LEU A 92 6.67 -14.99 6.14
CA LEU A 92 6.14 -16.21 5.57
C LEU A 92 5.12 -16.92 6.45
N PRO A 93 5.36 -17.10 7.78
CA PRO A 93 4.37 -17.71 8.65
C PRO A 93 3.05 -16.94 8.66
N VAL A 94 3.14 -15.60 8.62
CA VAL A 94 1.96 -14.73 8.60
C VAL A 94 1.21 -14.84 7.28
N VAL A 95 1.90 -14.77 6.13
CA VAL A 95 1.25 -14.87 4.81
C VAL A 95 0.52 -16.20 4.66
N ARG A 96 1.15 -17.33 5.08
CA ARG A 96 0.51 -18.67 5.06
C ARG A 96 -0.74 -18.69 5.92
N ALA A 97 -0.64 -18.24 7.17
CA ALA A 97 -1.76 -18.22 8.09
C ALA A 97 -2.91 -17.32 7.61
N LEU A 98 -2.60 -16.16 7.00
CA LEU A 98 -3.60 -15.30 6.38
C LEU A 98 -4.27 -15.96 5.18
N TYR A 99 -3.50 -16.63 4.32
CA TYR A 99 -4.05 -17.34 3.17
C TYR A 99 -5.05 -18.43 3.58
N ASP A 100 -4.79 -19.11 4.70
CA ASP A 100 -5.69 -20.14 5.24
C ASP A 100 -6.91 -19.57 5.97
N ALA A 101 -6.75 -18.40 6.63
CA ALA A 101 -7.75 -17.84 7.54
C ALA A 101 -8.70 -16.82 6.89
N LEU A 102 -8.32 -16.21 5.75
CA LEU A 102 -9.10 -15.16 5.12
C LEU A 102 -9.93 -15.69 3.94
N PRO A 103 -11.08 -15.05 3.62
CA PRO A 103 -11.83 -15.33 2.40
C PRO A 103 -10.97 -15.16 1.15
N ARG A 104 -11.19 -15.99 0.12
CA ARG A 104 -10.39 -15.99 -1.12
C ARG A 104 -10.49 -14.70 -1.93
N GLU A 105 -11.53 -13.93 -1.72
CA GLU A 105 -11.74 -12.60 -2.34
C GLU A 105 -10.81 -11.54 -1.77
N VAL A 106 -10.30 -11.73 -0.56
CA VAL A 106 -9.33 -10.81 0.06
C VAL A 106 -7.97 -10.99 -0.59
N MET A 107 -7.36 -9.90 -1.00
CA MET A 107 -6.06 -9.91 -1.66
C MET A 107 -4.94 -9.68 -0.64
N ILE A 108 -3.99 -10.60 -0.58
CA ILE A 108 -2.81 -10.48 0.28
C ILE A 108 -1.68 -9.87 -0.56
N SER A 109 -1.19 -8.73 -0.12
CA SER A 109 -0.05 -8.01 -0.70
C SER A 109 1.18 -8.23 0.17
N ILE A 110 2.35 -8.30 -0.45
CA ILE A 110 3.65 -8.36 0.23
C ILE A 110 4.42 -7.05 0.01
N ASP A 111 4.66 -6.30 1.10
CA ASP A 111 5.44 -5.05 1.11
C ASP A 111 6.92 -5.41 1.24
N THR A 112 7.59 -5.54 0.10
CA THR A 112 9.02 -5.84 0.02
C THR A 112 9.62 -5.39 -1.31
N TYR A 113 10.90 -5.01 -1.27
CA TYR A 113 11.70 -4.72 -2.46
C TYR A 113 12.65 -5.87 -2.82
N LYS A 114 12.67 -6.96 -2.03
CA LYS A 114 13.53 -8.11 -2.24
C LYS A 114 12.80 -9.19 -3.04
N ALA A 115 13.28 -9.51 -4.23
CA ALA A 115 12.62 -10.47 -5.12
C ALA A 115 12.47 -11.86 -4.50
N GLU A 116 13.46 -12.31 -3.71
CA GLU A 116 13.38 -13.62 -3.03
C GLU A 116 12.28 -13.66 -1.97
N VAL A 117 12.11 -12.55 -1.21
CA VAL A 117 11.00 -12.44 -0.25
C VAL A 117 9.65 -12.45 -0.97
N ALA A 118 9.53 -11.66 -2.04
CA ALA A 118 8.32 -11.64 -2.85
C ALA A 118 7.99 -13.00 -3.44
N ARG A 119 8.99 -13.74 -3.97
CA ARG A 119 8.82 -15.08 -4.55
C ARG A 119 8.20 -16.04 -3.54
N GLN A 120 8.80 -16.16 -2.36
CA GLN A 120 8.33 -17.09 -1.34
C GLN A 120 6.97 -16.67 -0.74
N ALA A 121 6.72 -15.36 -0.62
CA ALA A 121 5.42 -14.84 -0.19
C ALA A 121 4.32 -15.17 -1.21
N LEU A 122 4.60 -15.05 -2.52
CA LEU A 122 3.67 -15.47 -3.58
C LEU A 122 3.41 -16.98 -3.54
N ASP A 123 4.44 -17.81 -3.29
CA ASP A 123 4.28 -19.25 -3.10
C ASP A 123 3.44 -19.58 -1.85
N ALA A 124 3.46 -18.71 -0.86
CA ALA A 124 2.70 -18.84 0.38
C ALA A 124 1.26 -18.30 0.31
N GLY A 125 0.85 -17.68 -0.81
CA GLY A 125 -0.51 -17.20 -1.03
C GLY A 125 -0.68 -15.69 -1.18
N ALA A 126 0.39 -14.89 -1.10
CA ALA A 126 0.32 -13.51 -1.54
C ALA A 126 -0.01 -13.43 -3.04
N CYS A 127 -0.64 -12.35 -3.48
CA CYS A 127 -1.10 -12.21 -4.86
C CYS A 127 -0.87 -10.81 -5.46
N ILE A 128 -0.25 -9.91 -4.69
CA ILE A 128 0.16 -8.56 -5.11
C ILE A 128 1.57 -8.32 -4.55
N ILE A 129 2.45 -7.68 -5.32
CA ILE A 129 3.73 -7.18 -4.85
C ILE A 129 3.61 -5.67 -4.61
N ASN A 130 4.02 -5.20 -3.43
CA ASN A 130 4.12 -3.79 -3.12
C ASN A 130 5.59 -3.40 -2.99
N ASP A 131 6.19 -2.91 -4.09
CA ASP A 131 7.61 -2.55 -4.15
C ASP A 131 7.81 -1.05 -3.94
N ILE A 132 8.23 -0.70 -2.74
CA ILE A 132 8.50 0.68 -2.32
C ILE A 132 9.75 1.30 -2.97
N TRP A 133 10.48 0.57 -3.80
CA TRP A 133 11.62 1.05 -4.59
C TRP A 133 11.37 1.02 -6.10
N ALA A 134 10.19 0.57 -6.51
CA ALA A 134 9.75 0.57 -7.89
C ALA A 134 10.79 -0.02 -8.85
N LEU A 135 11.20 -1.26 -8.58
CA LEU A 135 12.14 -2.07 -9.38
C LEU A 135 13.61 -1.59 -9.39
N ARG A 136 13.94 -0.60 -8.55
CA ARG A 136 15.29 0.00 -8.58
C ARG A 136 16.24 -0.55 -7.54
N ARG A 137 15.77 -1.39 -6.62
CA ARG A 137 16.60 -1.94 -5.54
C ARG A 137 17.05 -3.37 -5.81
N ASP A 138 16.15 -4.22 -6.31
CA ASP A 138 16.43 -5.59 -6.72
C ASP A 138 16.08 -5.78 -8.20
N PRO A 139 17.08 -6.00 -9.08
CA PRO A 139 16.85 -6.18 -10.52
C PRO A 139 15.99 -7.41 -10.86
N ALA A 140 15.92 -8.41 -9.98
CA ALA A 140 15.15 -9.63 -10.22
C ALA A 140 13.64 -9.42 -9.99
N MET A 141 13.22 -8.33 -9.32
CA MET A 141 11.81 -8.10 -8.98
C MET A 141 10.91 -7.96 -10.21
N ALA A 142 11.37 -7.23 -11.24
CA ALA A 142 10.59 -7.04 -12.45
C ALA A 142 10.35 -8.35 -13.21
N ALA A 143 11.39 -9.19 -13.34
CA ALA A 143 11.29 -10.51 -13.96
C ALA A 143 10.36 -11.43 -13.16
N LEU A 144 10.44 -11.41 -11.83
CA LEU A 144 9.54 -12.17 -10.96
C LEU A 144 8.08 -11.75 -11.15
N ALA A 145 7.77 -10.46 -11.13
CA ALA A 145 6.41 -9.95 -11.31
C ALA A 145 5.82 -10.37 -12.66
N SER A 146 6.65 -10.33 -13.72
CA SER A 146 6.27 -10.79 -15.06
C SER A 146 6.01 -12.30 -15.09
N GLU A 147 6.94 -13.11 -14.56
CA GLU A 147 6.84 -14.58 -14.51
C GLU A 147 5.58 -15.04 -13.76
N ARG A 148 5.33 -14.44 -12.59
CA ARG A 148 4.17 -14.78 -11.75
C ARG A 148 2.87 -14.18 -12.27
N GLY A 149 2.95 -13.21 -13.14
CA GLY A 149 1.77 -12.55 -13.72
C GLY A 149 0.88 -11.89 -12.66
N VAL A 150 1.45 -11.37 -11.58
CA VAL A 150 0.72 -10.69 -10.48
C VAL A 150 0.78 -9.17 -10.62
N PRO A 151 -0.17 -8.43 -10.04
CA PRO A 151 -0.07 -6.98 -9.94
C PRO A 151 1.13 -6.54 -9.11
N ILE A 152 1.74 -5.42 -9.51
CA ILE A 152 2.83 -4.79 -8.78
C ILE A 152 2.56 -3.31 -8.55
N VAL A 153 2.76 -2.87 -7.31
CA VAL A 153 2.75 -1.45 -6.94
C VAL A 153 4.16 -0.90 -7.07
N LEU A 154 4.29 0.18 -7.83
CA LEU A 154 5.52 0.92 -8.06
C LEU A 154 5.45 2.25 -7.31
N MET A 155 6.20 2.38 -6.20
CA MET A 155 6.17 3.60 -5.38
C MET A 155 7.34 4.53 -5.71
N ALA A 156 7.05 5.83 -5.85
CA ALA A 156 8.07 6.86 -6.05
C ALA A 156 8.86 7.10 -4.76
N ASN A 157 9.97 6.39 -4.59
CA ASN A 157 10.91 6.61 -3.49
C ASN A 157 11.93 7.68 -3.89
N MET A 158 11.73 8.89 -3.41
CA MET A 158 12.57 10.05 -3.76
C MET A 158 13.81 10.23 -2.88
N ARG A 159 14.14 9.24 -2.04
CA ARG A 159 15.35 9.27 -1.21
C ARG A 159 16.61 9.29 -2.09
N GLY A 160 17.48 10.28 -1.83
CA GLY A 160 18.71 10.45 -2.61
C GLY A 160 18.55 11.09 -3.99
N TYR A 161 17.32 11.43 -4.41
CA TYR A 161 17.08 12.13 -5.66
C TYR A 161 17.15 13.66 -5.48
N HIS A 162 17.77 14.32 -6.44
CA HIS A 162 17.72 15.77 -6.55
C HIS A 162 16.38 16.18 -7.18
N LYS A 163 15.56 16.91 -6.42
CA LYS A 163 14.22 17.33 -6.81
C LYS A 163 14.21 18.80 -7.24
N ARG A 164 13.50 19.12 -8.30
CA ARG A 164 13.29 20.49 -8.81
C ARG A 164 11.84 20.92 -8.66
N GLU A 165 10.92 20.10 -9.17
CA GLU A 165 9.48 20.27 -9.01
C GLU A 165 8.88 18.91 -8.71
N ILE A 166 8.39 18.73 -7.50
CA ILE A 166 8.11 17.41 -6.92
C ILE A 166 7.11 16.59 -7.72
N VAL A 167 6.06 17.20 -8.29
CA VAL A 167 5.04 16.45 -9.03
C VAL A 167 5.60 15.92 -10.35
N SER A 168 6.29 16.79 -11.11
CA SER A 168 6.95 16.38 -12.35
C SER A 168 8.07 15.36 -12.12
N ASP A 169 8.78 15.47 -11.00
CA ASP A 169 9.86 14.54 -10.66
C ASP A 169 9.27 13.15 -10.29
N VAL A 170 8.17 13.09 -9.54
CA VAL A 170 7.44 11.87 -9.23
C VAL A 170 6.84 11.25 -10.49
N LEU A 171 6.20 12.04 -11.36
CA LEU A 171 5.67 11.56 -12.64
C LEU A 171 6.77 10.93 -13.50
N ARG A 172 7.92 11.60 -13.63
CA ARG A 172 9.07 11.09 -14.40
C ARG A 172 9.65 9.83 -13.78
N PHE A 173 9.74 9.77 -12.44
CA PHE A 173 10.21 8.59 -11.72
C PHE A 173 9.31 7.39 -11.98
N LEU A 174 7.99 7.57 -11.83
CA LEU A 174 7.00 6.51 -12.04
C LEU A 174 6.92 6.09 -13.52
N ALA A 175 6.95 7.03 -14.47
CA ALA A 175 7.00 6.69 -15.89
C ALA A 175 8.21 5.79 -16.21
N GLY A 176 9.41 6.16 -15.75
CA GLY A 176 10.59 5.31 -15.92
C GLY A 176 10.51 3.96 -15.20
N SER A 177 9.76 3.85 -14.11
CA SER A 177 9.53 2.56 -13.43
C SER A 177 8.50 1.71 -14.18
N ILE A 178 7.49 2.32 -14.78
CA ILE A 178 6.55 1.66 -15.69
C ILE A 178 7.31 1.10 -16.90
N ASP A 179 8.22 1.88 -17.50
CA ASP A 179 9.05 1.42 -18.63
C ASP A 179 9.91 0.21 -18.23
N LEU A 180 10.51 0.21 -17.03
CA LEU A 180 11.25 -0.95 -16.52
C LEU A 180 10.35 -2.18 -16.36
N ALA A 181 9.15 -2.03 -15.83
CA ALA A 181 8.20 -3.12 -15.67
C ALA A 181 7.77 -3.70 -17.02
N LEU A 182 7.42 -2.84 -17.99
CA LEU A 182 7.04 -3.24 -19.33
C LEU A 182 8.18 -3.93 -20.08
N ALA A 183 9.40 -3.41 -19.98
CA ALA A 183 10.58 -4.01 -20.59
C ALA A 183 10.87 -5.43 -20.04
N ALA A 184 10.50 -5.70 -18.79
CA ALA A 184 10.59 -7.03 -18.19
C ALA A 184 9.40 -7.94 -18.51
N GLY A 185 8.40 -7.46 -19.25
CA GLY A 185 7.21 -8.22 -19.66
C GLY A 185 6.04 -8.17 -18.69
N VAL A 186 6.05 -7.28 -17.69
CA VAL A 186 4.88 -7.06 -16.82
C VAL A 186 3.76 -6.45 -17.66
N ALA A 187 2.57 -7.03 -17.61
CA ALA A 187 1.44 -6.51 -18.37
C ALA A 187 1.02 -5.12 -17.85
N TRP A 188 0.68 -4.23 -18.77
CA TRP A 188 0.27 -2.85 -18.48
C TRP A 188 -0.81 -2.79 -17.38
N GLU A 189 -1.82 -3.63 -17.49
CA GLU A 189 -2.98 -3.67 -16.59
C GLU A 189 -2.64 -4.13 -15.16
N ARG A 190 -1.46 -4.69 -14.95
CA ARG A 190 -0.98 -5.18 -13.66
C ARG A 190 -0.11 -4.19 -12.89
N ILE A 191 0.14 -3.01 -13.47
CA ILE A 191 0.94 -1.97 -12.84
C ILE A 191 0.02 -1.04 -12.05
N ILE A 192 0.37 -0.76 -10.80
CA ILE A 192 -0.26 0.22 -9.91
C ILE A 192 0.81 1.21 -9.51
N VAL A 193 0.49 2.49 -9.35
CA VAL A 193 1.46 3.52 -8.98
C VAL A 193 1.15 4.13 -7.62
N ASP A 194 2.20 4.53 -6.88
CA ASP A 194 2.10 5.22 -5.58
C ASP A 194 3.01 6.46 -5.60
N PRO A 195 2.52 7.66 -5.26
CA PRO A 195 3.30 8.89 -5.24
C PRO A 195 4.43 8.91 -4.21
N GLY A 196 4.47 7.97 -3.25
CA GLY A 196 5.53 7.88 -2.26
C GLY A 196 5.50 8.98 -1.20
N ILE A 197 4.31 9.37 -0.72
CA ILE A 197 4.17 10.37 0.35
C ILE A 197 5.07 9.99 1.55
N GLY A 198 6.00 10.89 1.94
CA GLY A 198 6.92 10.67 3.07
C GLY A 198 8.16 9.84 2.76
N PHE A 199 8.40 9.46 1.50
CA PHE A 199 9.58 8.72 1.08
C PHE A 199 10.59 9.63 0.37
N GLY A 200 11.44 10.28 1.16
CA GLY A 200 12.43 11.25 0.66
C GLY A 200 11.85 12.60 0.28
N THR A 201 10.65 12.90 0.71
CA THR A 201 9.91 14.15 0.47
C THR A 201 9.76 14.96 1.75
N THR A 202 9.81 16.28 1.63
CA THR A 202 9.55 17.22 2.72
C THR A 202 8.03 17.32 3.00
N PRO A 203 7.61 17.85 4.15
CA PRO A 203 6.19 18.08 4.43
C PRO A 203 5.49 18.94 3.38
N THR A 204 6.14 20.02 2.91
CA THR A 204 5.60 20.87 1.85
C THR A 204 5.44 20.13 0.53
N GLU A 205 6.43 19.31 0.14
CA GLU A 205 6.34 18.48 -1.07
C GLU A 205 5.22 17.44 -0.94
N ASN A 206 5.02 16.85 0.24
CA ASN A 206 3.92 15.91 0.49
C ASN A 206 2.55 16.58 0.33
N LEU A 207 2.38 17.79 0.86
CA LEU A 207 1.14 18.56 0.70
C LEU A 207 0.91 18.96 -0.77
N THR A 208 1.97 19.30 -1.50
CA THR A 208 1.90 19.60 -2.94
C THR A 208 1.49 18.36 -3.74
N LEU A 209 2.08 17.19 -3.45
CA LEU A 209 1.70 15.92 -4.09
C LEU A 209 0.24 15.56 -3.82
N LEU A 210 -0.23 15.77 -2.59
CA LEU A 210 -1.64 15.52 -2.24
C LEU A 210 -2.58 16.49 -2.96
N HIS A 211 -2.23 17.77 -3.02
CA HIS A 211 -3.02 18.79 -3.71
C HIS A 211 -3.12 18.54 -5.22
N ARG A 212 -2.07 18.00 -5.82
CA ARG A 212 -1.95 17.76 -7.26
C ARG A 212 -1.95 16.27 -7.62
N LEU A 213 -2.45 15.40 -6.73
CA LEU A 213 -2.45 13.94 -6.93
C LEU A 213 -3.12 13.52 -8.24
N GLY A 214 -4.16 14.24 -8.64
CA GLY A 214 -4.89 13.98 -9.87
C GLY A 214 -4.04 14.02 -11.16
N GLU A 215 -2.88 14.69 -11.13
CA GLU A 215 -1.96 14.71 -12.28
C GLU A 215 -1.33 13.35 -12.55
N LEU A 216 -1.20 12.47 -11.53
CA LEU A 216 -0.70 11.11 -11.71
C LEU A 216 -1.61 10.25 -12.59
N ARG A 217 -2.88 10.65 -12.79
CA ARG A 217 -3.79 9.99 -13.73
C ARG A 217 -3.27 10.03 -15.17
N ALA A 218 -2.38 10.97 -15.51
CA ALA A 218 -1.70 11.02 -16.80
C ALA A 218 -0.86 9.77 -17.09
N LEU A 219 -0.45 9.03 -16.05
CA LEU A 219 0.26 7.75 -16.20
C LEU A 219 -0.68 6.61 -16.65
N GLY A 220 -2.00 6.81 -16.65
CA GLY A 220 -2.99 5.82 -17.08
C GLY A 220 -3.02 4.56 -16.21
N ARG A 221 -2.57 4.64 -14.95
CA ARG A 221 -2.51 3.52 -14.01
C ARG A 221 -3.33 3.81 -12.76
N PRO A 222 -3.87 2.75 -12.07
CA PRO A 222 -4.48 2.92 -10.77
C PRO A 222 -3.51 3.54 -9.77
N ILE A 223 -4.02 4.38 -8.87
CA ILE A 223 -3.22 5.10 -7.87
C ILE A 223 -3.47 4.50 -6.49
N LEU A 224 -2.41 4.01 -5.85
CA LEU A 224 -2.39 3.71 -4.43
C LEU A 224 -1.91 4.93 -3.65
N LEU A 225 -2.62 5.28 -2.57
CA LEU A 225 -2.28 6.40 -1.70
C LEU A 225 -2.08 5.90 -0.26
N GLY A 226 -0.86 6.05 0.25
CA GLY A 226 -0.49 5.72 1.63
C GLY A 226 -0.13 6.96 2.46
N THR A 227 -1.10 7.58 3.13
CA THR A 227 -0.88 8.76 3.99
C THR A 227 -1.00 8.46 5.47
N SER A 228 -1.50 7.28 5.83
CA SER A 228 -1.95 6.92 7.16
C SER A 228 -0.90 7.17 8.25
N ARG A 229 -1.25 8.01 9.21
CA ARG A 229 -0.47 8.37 10.40
C ARG A 229 0.92 8.96 10.10
N LYS A 230 1.18 9.43 8.87
CA LYS A 230 2.49 9.96 8.46
C LYS A 230 2.84 11.27 9.16
N SER A 231 4.16 11.55 9.25
CA SER A 231 4.71 12.70 9.98
C SER A 231 4.20 14.04 9.48
N THR A 232 3.95 14.18 8.19
CA THR A 232 3.36 15.41 7.60
C THR A 232 2.03 15.75 8.25
N ILE A 233 1.16 14.76 8.50
CA ILE A 233 -0.12 14.97 9.19
C ILE A 233 0.14 15.48 10.62
N GLY A 234 1.07 14.81 11.35
CA GLY A 234 1.42 15.22 12.71
C GLY A 234 1.91 16.67 12.77
N LEU A 235 2.77 17.07 11.83
CA LEU A 235 3.29 18.44 11.75
C LEU A 235 2.20 19.47 11.47
N VAL A 236 1.30 19.21 10.53
CA VAL A 236 0.18 20.10 10.20
C VAL A 236 -0.78 20.25 11.39
N LEU A 237 -0.97 19.21 12.18
CA LEU A 237 -1.84 19.19 13.36
C LEU A 237 -1.14 19.66 14.65
N GLY A 238 0.01 20.34 14.57
CA GLY A 238 0.69 20.91 15.74
C GLY A 238 1.61 19.93 16.47
N GLY A 239 2.09 18.88 15.80
CA GLY A 239 3.07 17.94 16.36
C GLY A 239 2.46 16.71 17.04
N VAL A 240 1.20 16.39 16.79
CA VAL A 240 0.50 15.27 17.44
C VAL A 240 1.16 13.91 17.17
N PRO A 241 1.12 12.99 18.15
CA PRO A 241 1.67 11.65 17.99
C PRO A 241 0.91 10.83 16.95
N PRO A 242 1.46 9.71 16.43
CA PRO A 242 0.81 8.88 15.40
C PRO A 242 -0.60 8.40 15.75
N SER A 243 -0.88 8.11 17.03
CA SER A 243 -2.19 7.69 17.53
C SER A 243 -3.29 8.77 17.37
N GLU A 244 -2.90 10.04 17.31
CA GLU A 244 -3.82 11.18 17.19
C GLU A 244 -3.89 11.76 15.76
N ARG A 245 -3.42 11.01 14.75
CA ARG A 245 -3.41 11.47 13.34
C ARG A 245 -4.56 10.91 12.51
N ARG A 246 -5.54 10.28 13.14
CA ARG A 246 -6.65 9.60 12.45
C ARG A 246 -7.50 10.58 11.63
N GLU A 247 -7.89 11.71 12.20
CA GLU A 247 -8.70 12.74 11.54
C GLU A 247 -7.94 13.37 10.36
N GLY A 248 -6.64 13.62 10.52
CA GLY A 248 -5.78 14.09 9.43
C GLY A 248 -5.60 13.03 8.35
N THR A 249 -5.53 11.75 8.72
CA THR A 249 -5.54 10.63 7.77
C THR A 249 -6.85 10.62 6.99
N ALA A 250 -8.00 10.75 7.66
CA ALA A 250 -9.31 10.77 7.03
C ALA A 250 -9.44 11.92 6.00
N ALA A 251 -8.96 13.12 6.36
CA ALA A 251 -8.95 14.26 5.46
C ALA A 251 -8.10 14.00 4.21
N THR A 252 -6.89 13.45 4.37
CA THR A 252 -6.00 13.15 3.24
C THR A 252 -6.51 12.00 2.38
N VAL A 253 -7.20 11.01 2.95
CA VAL A 253 -7.88 9.93 2.23
C VAL A 253 -9.03 10.47 1.39
N ALA A 254 -9.93 11.27 1.99
CA ALA A 254 -11.05 11.85 1.26
C ALA A 254 -10.60 12.75 0.10
N LEU A 255 -9.63 13.62 0.33
CA LEU A 255 -9.04 14.47 -0.73
C LEU A 255 -8.33 13.63 -1.79
N GLY A 256 -7.63 12.57 -1.40
CA GLY A 256 -6.96 11.66 -2.33
C GLY A 256 -7.96 10.95 -3.24
N ILE A 257 -9.08 10.45 -2.70
CA ILE A 257 -10.16 9.84 -3.47
C ILE A 257 -10.78 10.85 -4.44
N ALA A 258 -11.01 12.08 -4.00
CA ALA A 258 -11.50 13.15 -4.86
C ALA A 258 -10.53 13.47 -6.01
N GLN A 259 -9.22 13.26 -5.81
CA GLN A 259 -8.18 13.42 -6.81
C GLN A 259 -7.94 12.13 -7.63
N GLY A 260 -8.65 11.04 -7.37
CA GLY A 260 -8.62 9.83 -8.16
C GLY A 260 -7.75 8.70 -7.62
N ALA A 261 -7.49 8.66 -6.31
CA ALA A 261 -6.92 7.47 -5.67
C ALA A 261 -7.90 6.28 -5.79
N ASP A 262 -7.38 5.12 -6.17
CA ASP A 262 -8.14 3.88 -6.34
C ASP A 262 -7.95 2.93 -5.17
N ILE A 263 -6.80 3.00 -4.50
CA ILE A 263 -6.46 2.23 -3.30
C ILE A 263 -6.00 3.20 -2.22
N VAL A 264 -6.45 3.00 -0.98
CA VAL A 264 -5.95 3.70 0.20
C VAL A 264 -5.35 2.71 1.18
N ARG A 265 -4.06 2.89 1.54
CA ARG A 265 -3.30 2.03 2.44
C ARG A 265 -3.28 2.63 3.84
N VAL A 266 -3.90 1.94 4.81
CA VAL A 266 -4.27 2.54 6.11
C VAL A 266 -4.10 1.59 7.30
N HIS A 267 -3.90 2.19 8.50
CA HIS A 267 -3.91 1.48 9.79
C HIS A 267 -5.32 1.41 10.40
N ASP A 268 -6.09 2.49 10.29
CA ASP A 268 -7.42 2.65 10.89
C ASP A 268 -8.50 2.25 9.88
N VAL A 269 -8.63 0.94 9.62
CA VAL A 269 -9.43 0.39 8.51
C VAL A 269 -10.90 0.77 8.65
N ARG A 270 -11.51 0.55 9.82
CA ARG A 270 -12.93 0.80 10.05
C ARG A 270 -13.33 2.24 9.66
N GLU A 271 -12.59 3.20 10.18
CA GLU A 271 -12.86 4.62 9.94
C GLU A 271 -12.61 4.99 8.47
N MET A 272 -11.54 4.46 7.88
CA MET A 272 -11.19 4.79 6.50
C MET A 272 -12.10 4.12 5.48
N VAL A 273 -12.70 2.98 5.79
CA VAL A 273 -13.78 2.38 4.97
C VAL A 273 -15.00 3.29 4.94
N LEU A 274 -15.39 3.88 6.08
CA LEU A 274 -16.51 4.83 6.12
C LEU A 274 -16.19 6.11 5.33
N VAL A 275 -14.95 6.61 5.45
CA VAL A 275 -14.47 7.76 4.67
C VAL A 275 -14.48 7.44 3.18
N ALA A 276 -13.97 6.27 2.78
CA ALA A 276 -13.95 5.85 1.38
C ALA A 276 -15.37 5.73 0.81
N LYS A 277 -16.28 5.07 1.50
CA LYS A 277 -17.68 4.95 1.08
C LYS A 277 -18.36 6.31 0.88
N MET A 278 -18.16 7.24 1.83
CA MET A 278 -18.76 8.58 1.71
C MET A 278 -18.11 9.38 0.58
N SER A 279 -16.77 9.30 0.42
CA SER A 279 -16.06 9.97 -0.66
C SER A 279 -16.47 9.41 -2.03
N ASP A 280 -16.57 8.10 -2.17
CA ASP A 280 -17.03 7.44 -3.41
C ASP A 280 -18.46 7.85 -3.78
N ALA A 281 -19.36 7.92 -2.81
CA ALA A 281 -20.73 8.39 -3.05
C ALA A 281 -20.77 9.82 -3.61
N VAL A 282 -19.92 10.71 -3.10
CA VAL A 282 -19.82 12.10 -3.58
C VAL A 282 -19.14 12.19 -4.93
N VAL A 283 -18.01 11.48 -5.12
CA VAL A 283 -17.12 11.66 -6.28
C VAL A 283 -17.54 10.79 -7.46
N ARG A 284 -17.99 9.56 -7.19
CA ARG A 284 -18.33 8.55 -8.22
C ARG A 284 -19.84 8.43 -8.45
N GLY A 285 -20.64 8.99 -7.56
CA GLY A 285 -22.11 8.95 -7.67
C GLY A 285 -22.72 7.56 -7.39
N HIS A 286 -21.97 6.64 -6.84
CA HIS A 286 -22.41 5.29 -6.54
C HIS A 286 -22.59 5.11 -5.02
N PHE A 287 -23.79 4.80 -4.58
CA PHE A 287 -24.06 4.35 -3.21
C PHE A 287 -25.16 3.29 -3.22
N SER A 288 -25.02 2.30 -2.36
CA SER A 288 -26.07 1.30 -2.16
C SER A 288 -27.11 1.87 -1.20
N THR A 289 -28.36 1.95 -1.66
CA THR A 289 -29.53 2.33 -0.85
C THR A 289 -30.14 1.15 -0.12
N SER A 290 -29.48 -0.01 -0.10
CA SER A 290 -29.94 -1.15 0.71
C SER A 290 -29.88 -0.74 2.18
N ILE A 291 -30.92 0.00 2.60
CA ILE A 291 -31.25 0.20 4.01
C ILE A 291 -31.82 -1.14 4.48
N ILE A 292 -31.22 -1.67 5.50
CA ILE A 292 -31.59 -2.86 6.24
C ILE A 292 -33.08 -2.84 6.61
#